data_2164a8afdadcb3bebb1f076c53f723e6
#
_entry.id   2164a8afdadcb3bebb1f076c53f723e6
#
_cell.length_a   1.000
_cell.length_b   1.000
_cell.length_c   1.000
_cell.angle_alpha   90.00
_cell.angle_beta   90.00
_cell.angle_gamma   90.00
#
_symmetry.space_group_name_H-M   'P 1'
#
loop_
_entity.id
_entity.type
_entity.pdbx_description
1 polymer ?
#
loop_
_entity_poly.entity_id
_entity_poly.type
_entity_poly.pdbx_seq_one_letter_code
_entity_poly.pdbx_strand_id
1 'polypeptide(L)'
;MTHSGWHSNDKALSATGDKMSQTDTGAPPETGAIREPGHAGGICPPKTARGQKTRAALLRAAEKVFGEKGYYAASISEITQEAKVAMGTFYLYFKDKEDVFRALVQHMLELLRTHLRKHVANAASQMEAERLGLKAFLSFVSRHKNLYRIVLDSYSVDETIYSSYFQVFAELYSRRLTRAEEQGEIVPGDAEVRAWCLIGISNFLGMRYARWKRPPSMEKVVDTAFDLISHGLQPR
;
A
#
# COMPACT_ATOMS: atom_id res chain seq x y z
N MET A 1 37.86 24.96 -18.99
CA MET A 1 37.55 24.77 -20.40
C MET A 1 36.65 23.54 -20.45
N THR A 2 35.39 23.54 -20.73
CA THR A 2 34.49 24.39 -21.52
C THR A 2 33.08 24.29 -20.95
N HIS A 3 32.41 25.43 -20.84
CA HIS A 3 30.97 25.61 -20.56
C HIS A 3 30.09 25.16 -21.73
N SER A 4 28.90 24.66 -21.40
CA SER A 4 27.65 24.87 -22.18
C SER A 4 26.47 24.49 -21.25
N GLY A 5 25.55 25.30 -20.82
CA GLY A 5 24.83 26.36 -21.52
C GLY A 5 23.42 25.86 -21.78
N TRP A 6 22.47 26.00 -20.79
CA TRP A 6 21.04 25.78 -21.01
C TRP A 6 20.40 27.16 -21.17
N HIS A 7 19.86 27.41 -22.37
CA HIS A 7 19.16 28.63 -22.71
C HIS A 7 17.68 28.52 -22.29
N SER A 8 17.27 29.56 -21.56
CA SER A 8 15.88 29.96 -21.34
C SER A 8 15.20 30.26 -22.66
N ASN A 9 13.94 29.90 -22.79
CA ASN A 9 13.06 30.44 -23.80
C ASN A 9 11.76 30.93 -23.16
N ASP A 10 11.76 32.19 -22.75
CA ASP A 10 10.58 32.99 -22.46
C ASP A 10 9.94 33.40 -23.78
N LYS A 11 8.67 33.15 -23.96
CA LYS A 11 7.80 33.98 -24.78
C LYS A 11 6.39 34.03 -24.19
N ALA A 12 6.11 35.19 -23.65
CA ALA A 12 4.80 35.68 -23.32
C ALA A 12 3.91 35.83 -24.56
N LEU A 13 2.62 35.59 -24.41
CA LEU A 13 1.58 36.26 -25.20
C LEU A 13 0.36 36.52 -24.31
N SER A 14 -0.03 37.76 -24.39
CA SER A 14 -1.02 38.53 -23.66
C SER A 14 -2.49 38.28 -24.07
N ALA A 15 -3.34 38.41 -23.07
CA ALA A 15 -4.60 39.20 -22.96
C ALA A 15 -5.67 39.12 -24.04
N THR A 16 -6.86 38.88 -23.59
CA THR A 16 -8.16 39.58 -23.66
C THR A 16 -9.27 38.58 -23.36
N GLY A 17 -10.18 38.75 -22.46
CA GLY A 17 -11.10 39.79 -22.15
C GLY A 17 -12.50 39.22 -21.94
N ASP A 18 -13.04 39.39 -20.74
CA ASP A 18 -14.46 39.76 -20.48
C ASP A 18 -15.59 38.76 -20.77
N LYS A 19 -16.31 38.32 -19.73
CA LYS A 19 -17.71 38.60 -19.37
C LYS A 19 -18.27 37.60 -18.33
N MET A 20 -18.64 38.19 -17.26
CA MET A 20 -19.69 38.01 -16.26
C MET A 20 -20.79 36.94 -16.48
N SER A 21 -21.13 36.38 -15.31
CA SER A 21 -22.47 36.02 -14.82
C SER A 21 -22.98 34.62 -15.13
N GLN A 22 -22.99 33.78 -14.10
CA GLN A 22 -24.25 33.33 -13.51
C GLN A 22 -24.00 32.46 -12.29
N THR A 23 -24.71 32.81 -11.22
CA THR A 23 -24.83 32.06 -9.94
C THR A 23 -25.47 30.71 -10.23
N ASP A 24 -24.76 29.65 -9.85
CA ASP A 24 -25.40 28.34 -9.71
C ASP A 24 -25.09 27.79 -8.32
N THR A 25 -26.15 27.64 -7.54
CA THR A 25 -26.17 26.99 -6.24
C THR A 25 -26.08 25.48 -6.45
N GLY A 26 -24.86 24.95 -6.49
CA GLY A 26 -24.59 23.53 -6.67
C GLY A 26 -24.30 22.81 -5.36
N ALA A 27 -25.00 21.73 -5.15
CA ALA A 27 -24.90 20.75 -4.06
C ALA A 27 -23.44 20.30 -3.77
N PRO A 28 -23.16 19.76 -2.58
CA PRO A 28 -21.81 19.32 -2.23
C PRO A 28 -21.33 18.21 -3.16
N PRO A 29 -20.03 18.18 -3.54
CA PRO A 29 -19.51 17.18 -4.46
C PRO A 29 -19.64 15.79 -3.85
N GLU A 30 -20.30 14.94 -4.61
CA GLU A 30 -20.39 13.51 -4.35
C GLU A 30 -19.00 12.93 -4.08
N THR A 31 -18.95 12.10 -3.05
CA THR A 31 -17.81 11.28 -2.66
C THR A 31 -17.31 10.53 -3.89
N GLY A 32 -16.22 11.02 -4.49
CA GLY A 32 -15.59 10.37 -5.63
C GLY A 32 -15.23 8.93 -5.28
N ALA A 33 -16.06 8.01 -5.75
CA ALA A 33 -15.77 6.58 -5.71
C ALA A 33 -14.42 6.37 -6.42
N ILE A 34 -13.41 5.94 -5.69
CA ILE A 34 -12.13 5.49 -6.22
C ILE A 34 -12.49 4.36 -7.19
N ARG A 35 -12.29 4.58 -8.49
CA ARG A 35 -12.33 3.49 -9.47
C ARG A 35 -11.32 2.46 -9.00
N GLU A 36 -11.82 1.31 -8.56
CA GLU A 36 -10.99 0.14 -8.34
C GLU A 36 -10.15 -0.11 -9.59
N PRO A 37 -8.84 -0.38 -9.46
CA PRO A 37 -8.02 -0.75 -10.61
C PRO A 37 -8.71 -1.94 -11.27
N GLY A 38 -9.11 -1.76 -12.53
CA GLY A 38 -9.97 -2.68 -13.25
C GLY A 38 -9.44 -4.11 -13.15
N HIS A 39 -10.32 -5.04 -12.83
CA HIS A 39 -10.09 -6.47 -12.89
C HIS A 39 -9.76 -6.84 -14.34
N ALA A 40 -8.47 -6.76 -14.70
CA ALA A 40 -8.00 -7.28 -15.97
C ALA A 40 -8.12 -8.80 -15.92
N GLY A 41 -9.24 -9.34 -16.44
CA GLY A 41 -9.36 -10.75 -16.79
C GLY A 41 -9.57 -11.76 -15.66
N GLY A 42 -9.88 -11.34 -14.43
CA GLY A 42 -10.11 -12.25 -13.30
C GLY A 42 -11.48 -12.90 -13.31
N ILE A 43 -11.56 -14.16 -12.86
CA ILE A 43 -12.83 -14.89 -12.66
C ILE A 43 -13.67 -14.09 -11.63
N CYS A 44 -14.94 -13.85 -11.96
CA CYS A 44 -15.86 -13.08 -11.11
C CYS A 44 -15.89 -13.63 -9.67
N PRO A 45 -15.85 -12.76 -8.63
CA PRO A 45 -15.90 -13.22 -7.24
C PRO A 45 -17.12 -14.10 -6.97
N PRO A 46 -16.97 -15.17 -6.18
CA PRO A 46 -18.07 -16.10 -5.94
C PRO A 46 -19.23 -15.42 -5.20
N LYS A 47 -20.44 -15.57 -5.73
CA LYS A 47 -21.67 -14.97 -5.18
C LYS A 47 -22.25 -15.75 -3.97
N THR A 48 -21.86 -17.02 -3.79
CA THR A 48 -22.40 -17.87 -2.71
C THR A 48 -21.47 -17.93 -1.51
N ALA A 49 -22.00 -18.06 -0.31
CA ALA A 49 -21.21 -18.24 0.92
C ALA A 49 -20.26 -19.45 0.86
N ARG A 50 -20.71 -20.55 0.25
CA ARG A 50 -19.87 -21.76 0.01
C ARG A 50 -18.69 -21.44 -0.90
N GLY A 51 -18.95 -20.73 -2.00
CA GLY A 51 -17.89 -20.31 -2.93
C GLY A 51 -16.87 -19.39 -2.31
N GLN A 52 -17.34 -18.39 -1.52
CA GLN A 52 -16.48 -17.48 -0.77
C GLN A 52 -15.58 -18.24 0.21
N LYS A 53 -16.14 -19.23 0.94
CA LYS A 53 -15.39 -20.09 1.87
C LYS A 53 -14.33 -20.91 1.13
N THR A 54 -14.64 -21.46 -0.04
CA THR A 54 -13.67 -22.23 -0.86
C THR A 54 -12.57 -21.33 -1.39
N ARG A 55 -12.90 -20.14 -1.94
CA ARG A 55 -11.90 -19.18 -2.41
C ARG A 55 -10.97 -18.72 -1.27
N ALA A 56 -11.53 -18.46 -0.09
CA ALA A 56 -10.73 -18.11 1.08
C ALA A 56 -9.81 -19.27 1.55
N ALA A 57 -10.26 -20.53 1.42
CA ALA A 57 -9.42 -21.69 1.71
C ALA A 57 -8.25 -21.81 0.73
N LEU A 58 -8.49 -21.59 -0.57
CA LEU A 58 -7.44 -21.58 -1.60
C LEU A 58 -6.44 -20.45 -1.38
N LEU A 59 -6.88 -19.24 -1.01
CA LEU A 59 -5.98 -18.13 -0.69
C LEU A 59 -5.10 -18.44 0.53
N ARG A 60 -5.65 -19.01 1.61
CA ARG A 60 -4.86 -19.40 2.78
C ARG A 60 -3.84 -20.50 2.44
N ALA A 61 -4.23 -21.47 1.64
CA ALA A 61 -3.32 -22.52 1.18
C ALA A 61 -2.20 -21.95 0.31
N ALA A 62 -2.53 -21.05 -0.60
CA ALA A 62 -1.57 -20.37 -1.44
C ALA A 62 -0.61 -19.48 -0.62
N GLU A 63 -1.10 -18.76 0.39
CA GLU A 63 -0.27 -17.99 1.34
C GLU A 63 0.77 -18.89 2.01
N LYS A 64 0.35 -20.05 2.51
CA LYS A 64 1.26 -21.00 3.15
C LYS A 64 2.30 -21.52 2.17
N VAL A 65 1.86 -22.03 1.02
CA VAL A 65 2.74 -22.65 0.02
C VAL A 65 3.75 -21.66 -0.55
N PHE A 66 3.31 -20.45 -0.94
CA PHE A 66 4.21 -19.40 -1.41
C PHE A 66 5.11 -18.87 -0.28
N GLY A 67 4.58 -18.73 0.92
CA GLY A 67 5.34 -18.27 2.08
C GLY A 67 6.48 -19.21 2.48
N GLU A 68 6.30 -20.52 2.32
CA GLU A 68 7.29 -21.55 2.63
C GLU A 68 8.30 -21.78 1.49
N LYS A 69 7.81 -21.88 0.24
CA LYS A 69 8.63 -22.31 -0.92
C LYS A 69 9.04 -21.16 -1.84
N GLY A 70 8.35 -20.02 -1.80
CA GLY A 70 8.46 -18.95 -2.78
C GLY A 70 7.62 -19.24 -4.03
N TYR A 71 7.44 -18.22 -4.88
CA TYR A 71 6.58 -18.31 -6.07
C TYR A 71 7.02 -19.39 -7.04
N TYR A 72 8.30 -19.42 -7.40
CA TYR A 72 8.78 -20.29 -8.49
C TYR A 72 8.72 -21.78 -8.15
N ALA A 73 9.05 -22.17 -6.92
CA ALA A 73 9.02 -23.56 -6.47
C ALA A 73 7.62 -24.07 -6.08
N ALA A 74 6.65 -23.17 -5.91
CA ALA A 74 5.27 -23.52 -5.57
C ALA A 74 4.49 -23.99 -6.81
N SER A 75 3.57 -24.95 -6.62
CA SER A 75 2.69 -25.49 -7.66
C SER A 75 1.21 -25.37 -7.28
N ILE A 76 0.34 -25.31 -8.30
CA ILE A 76 -1.13 -25.34 -8.09
C ILE A 76 -1.55 -26.64 -7.43
N SER A 77 -0.88 -27.75 -7.73
CA SER A 77 -1.16 -29.06 -7.11
C SER A 77 -0.98 -29.00 -5.59
N GLU A 78 0.10 -28.40 -5.10
CA GLU A 78 0.36 -28.24 -3.67
C GLU A 78 -0.65 -27.31 -3.01
N ILE A 79 -1.05 -26.23 -3.70
CA ILE A 79 -2.09 -25.32 -3.19
C ILE A 79 -3.42 -26.03 -3.04
N THR A 80 -3.82 -26.84 -4.03
CA THR A 80 -5.09 -27.59 -3.98
C THR A 80 -5.06 -28.70 -2.94
N GLN A 81 -3.92 -29.38 -2.78
CA GLN A 81 -3.72 -30.38 -1.74
C GLN A 81 -3.81 -29.76 -0.33
N GLU A 82 -3.13 -28.65 -0.09
CA GLU A 82 -3.19 -27.90 1.18
C GLU A 82 -4.61 -27.37 1.47
N ALA A 83 -5.33 -26.90 0.44
CA ALA A 83 -6.71 -26.43 0.54
C ALA A 83 -7.73 -27.57 0.68
N LYS A 84 -7.33 -28.83 0.49
CA LYS A 84 -8.17 -30.03 0.46
C LYS A 84 -9.32 -29.94 -0.55
N VAL A 85 -9.01 -29.48 -1.75
CA VAL A 85 -9.96 -29.38 -2.87
C VAL A 85 -9.42 -30.07 -4.12
N ALA A 86 -10.30 -30.47 -5.03
CA ALA A 86 -9.90 -31.02 -6.32
C ALA A 86 -9.22 -29.95 -7.20
N MET A 87 -8.28 -30.37 -8.07
CA MET A 87 -7.58 -29.48 -9.01
C MET A 87 -8.55 -28.64 -9.85
N GLY A 88 -9.62 -29.22 -10.37
CA GLY A 88 -10.64 -28.50 -11.13
C GLY A 88 -11.35 -27.39 -10.33
N THR A 89 -11.42 -27.52 -8.99
CA THR A 89 -11.99 -26.49 -8.13
C THR A 89 -11.13 -25.22 -8.11
N PHE A 90 -9.81 -25.33 -8.21
CA PHE A 90 -8.91 -24.18 -8.30
C PHE A 90 -9.28 -23.30 -9.49
N TYR A 91 -9.44 -23.90 -10.67
CA TYR A 91 -9.72 -23.18 -11.91
C TYR A 91 -11.11 -22.53 -11.98
N LEU A 92 -12.00 -22.82 -11.04
CA LEU A 92 -13.24 -22.06 -10.85
C LEU A 92 -13.02 -20.68 -10.19
N TYR A 93 -11.88 -20.47 -9.54
CA TYR A 93 -11.59 -19.26 -8.76
C TYR A 93 -10.36 -18.49 -9.26
N PHE A 94 -9.41 -19.15 -9.85
CA PHE A 94 -8.14 -18.58 -10.32
C PHE A 94 -7.75 -19.19 -11.66
N LYS A 95 -7.35 -18.33 -12.59
CA LYS A 95 -6.97 -18.74 -13.95
C LYS A 95 -5.67 -19.57 -13.94
N ASP A 96 -4.70 -19.13 -13.16
CA ASP A 96 -3.37 -19.69 -13.09
C ASP A 96 -2.67 -19.38 -11.74
N LYS A 97 -1.41 -19.75 -11.63
CA LYS A 97 -0.60 -19.49 -10.42
C LYS A 97 -0.36 -18.00 -10.17
N GLU A 98 -0.21 -17.23 -11.23
CA GLU A 98 -0.02 -15.77 -11.12
C GLU A 98 -1.30 -15.08 -10.64
N ASP A 99 -2.47 -15.50 -11.11
CA ASP A 99 -3.75 -14.91 -10.69
C ASP A 99 -4.00 -15.10 -9.18
N VAL A 100 -3.75 -16.28 -8.63
CA VAL A 100 -3.87 -16.49 -7.18
C VAL A 100 -2.78 -15.73 -6.40
N PHE A 101 -1.59 -15.56 -6.96
CA PHE A 101 -0.51 -14.77 -6.34
C PHE A 101 -0.88 -13.28 -6.32
N ARG A 102 -1.37 -12.73 -7.42
CA ARG A 102 -1.89 -11.35 -7.50
C ARG A 102 -3.03 -11.12 -6.51
N ALA A 103 -3.95 -12.08 -6.42
CA ALA A 103 -5.05 -12.01 -5.45
C ALA A 103 -4.56 -12.03 -3.99
N LEU A 104 -3.45 -12.71 -3.69
CA LEU A 104 -2.83 -12.66 -2.35
C LEU A 104 -2.22 -11.31 -2.04
N VAL A 105 -1.53 -10.67 -2.99
CA VAL A 105 -0.98 -9.31 -2.79
C VAL A 105 -2.11 -8.31 -2.55
N GLN A 106 -3.19 -8.40 -3.31
CA GLN A 106 -4.39 -7.57 -3.09
C GLN A 106 -5.03 -7.84 -1.73
N HIS A 107 -5.13 -9.10 -1.32
CA HIS A 107 -5.64 -9.47 0.00
C HIS A 107 -4.77 -8.89 1.13
N MET A 108 -3.45 -8.94 1.00
CA MET A 108 -2.50 -8.33 1.93
C MET A 108 -2.72 -6.81 2.02
N LEU A 109 -2.89 -6.14 0.87
CA LEU A 109 -3.18 -4.71 0.80
C LEU A 109 -4.42 -4.35 1.63
N GLU A 110 -5.53 -5.07 1.44
CA GLU A 110 -6.79 -4.83 2.16
C GLU A 110 -6.69 -5.12 3.66
N LEU A 111 -6.00 -6.21 4.03
CA LEU A 111 -5.76 -6.53 5.44
C LEU A 111 -4.94 -5.43 6.13
N LEU A 112 -3.86 -4.98 5.49
CA LEU A 112 -3.00 -3.94 6.04
C LEU A 112 -3.73 -2.59 6.12
N ARG A 113 -4.43 -2.17 5.06
CA ARG A 113 -5.25 -0.95 5.07
C ARG A 113 -6.27 -0.94 6.20
N THR A 114 -7.00 -2.05 6.36
CA THR A 114 -8.01 -2.19 7.42
C THR A 114 -7.36 -2.13 8.81
N HIS A 115 -6.21 -2.80 8.97
CA HIS A 115 -5.46 -2.79 10.23
C HIS A 115 -4.96 -1.39 10.58
N LEU A 116 -4.31 -0.70 9.63
CA LEU A 116 -3.80 0.65 9.85
C LEU A 116 -4.94 1.63 10.17
N ARG A 117 -6.00 1.65 9.35
CA ARG A 117 -7.17 2.51 9.57
C ARG A 117 -7.74 2.38 10.98
N LYS A 118 -7.89 1.14 11.47
CA LYS A 118 -8.39 0.88 12.83
C LYS A 118 -7.50 1.50 13.91
N HIS A 119 -6.17 1.46 13.73
CA HIS A 119 -5.23 1.92 14.75
C HIS A 119 -5.03 3.45 14.75
N VAL A 120 -5.24 4.11 13.60
CA VAL A 120 -5.07 5.56 13.50
C VAL A 120 -6.39 6.33 13.57
N ALA A 121 -7.54 5.66 13.67
CA ALA A 121 -8.87 6.27 13.60
C ALA A 121 -9.11 7.34 14.67
N ASN A 122 -8.51 7.19 15.86
CA ASN A 122 -8.71 8.07 17.00
C ASN A 122 -7.47 8.93 17.29
N ALA A 123 -6.53 9.05 16.35
CA ALA A 123 -5.38 9.93 16.51
C ALA A 123 -5.83 11.39 16.57
N ALA A 124 -5.33 12.14 17.56
CA ALA A 124 -5.70 13.54 17.80
C ALA A 124 -4.98 14.52 16.83
N SER A 125 -3.92 14.07 16.15
CA SER A 125 -3.14 14.83 15.17
C SER A 125 -2.54 13.95 14.11
N GLN A 126 -2.06 14.56 13.00
CA GLN A 126 -1.33 13.81 11.97
C GLN A 126 -0.06 13.17 12.54
N MET A 127 0.68 13.85 13.40
CA MET A 127 1.90 13.30 13.99
C MET A 127 1.63 12.09 14.90
N GLU A 128 0.56 12.12 15.69
CA GLU A 128 0.13 10.96 16.46
C GLU A 128 -0.28 9.79 15.54
N ALA A 129 -0.99 10.10 14.45
CA ALA A 129 -1.35 9.10 13.45
C ALA A 129 -0.12 8.44 12.80
N GLU A 130 0.97 9.19 12.56
CA GLU A 130 2.24 8.63 12.05
C GLU A 130 2.85 7.65 13.05
N ARG A 131 2.95 8.02 14.32
CA ARG A 131 3.50 7.14 15.35
C ARG A 131 2.68 5.86 15.53
N LEU A 132 1.35 6.00 15.62
CA LEU A 132 0.44 4.86 15.74
C LEU A 132 0.46 3.98 14.48
N GLY A 133 0.52 4.58 13.30
CA GLY A 133 0.60 3.90 12.02
C GLY A 133 1.87 3.06 11.89
N LEU A 134 3.03 3.63 12.23
CA LEU A 134 4.30 2.92 12.23
C LEU A 134 4.27 1.72 13.19
N LYS A 135 3.78 1.93 14.42
CA LYS A 135 3.62 0.87 15.43
C LYS A 135 2.70 -0.26 14.92
N ALA A 136 1.56 0.12 14.35
CA ALA A 136 0.60 -0.82 13.80
C ALA A 136 1.18 -1.61 12.63
N PHE A 137 1.90 -0.94 11.71
CA PHE A 137 2.57 -1.58 10.58
C PHE A 137 3.59 -2.62 11.03
N LEU A 138 4.50 -2.26 11.93
CA LEU A 138 5.53 -3.19 12.44
C LEU A 138 4.91 -4.38 13.17
N SER A 139 3.84 -4.15 13.94
CA SER A 139 3.06 -5.21 14.59
C SER A 139 2.38 -6.13 13.58
N PHE A 140 1.83 -5.57 12.50
CA PHE A 140 1.20 -6.34 11.43
C PHE A 140 2.21 -7.23 10.70
N VAL A 141 3.34 -6.68 10.25
CA VAL A 141 4.40 -7.44 9.56
C VAL A 141 4.94 -8.56 10.42
N SER A 142 5.10 -8.33 11.73
CA SER A 142 5.57 -9.37 12.67
C SER A 142 4.63 -10.57 12.74
N ARG A 143 3.32 -10.35 12.57
CA ARG A 143 2.29 -11.41 12.61
C ARG A 143 2.04 -12.06 11.25
N HIS A 144 2.22 -11.32 10.16
CA HIS A 144 1.91 -11.75 8.78
C HIS A 144 3.17 -11.89 7.92
N LYS A 145 4.19 -12.59 8.44
CA LYS A 145 5.51 -12.70 7.77
C LYS A 145 5.44 -13.30 6.37
N ASN A 146 4.57 -14.29 6.16
CA ASN A 146 4.40 -14.92 4.85
C ASN A 146 3.79 -13.97 3.83
N LEU A 147 2.71 -13.26 4.19
CA LEU A 147 2.10 -12.25 3.32
C LEU A 147 3.08 -11.13 2.99
N TYR A 148 3.83 -10.64 4.00
CA TYR A 148 4.83 -9.61 3.76
C TYR A 148 5.96 -10.08 2.84
N ARG A 149 6.40 -11.34 2.97
CA ARG A 149 7.35 -11.94 2.03
C ARG A 149 6.79 -12.00 0.61
N ILE A 150 5.53 -12.42 0.46
CA ILE A 150 4.85 -12.51 -0.84
C ILE A 150 4.83 -11.14 -1.54
N VAL A 151 4.56 -10.05 -0.80
CA VAL A 151 4.64 -8.68 -1.36
C VAL A 151 6.05 -8.36 -1.84
N LEU A 152 7.09 -8.68 -1.07
CA LEU A 152 8.47 -8.43 -1.48
C LEU A 152 8.89 -9.29 -2.68
N ASP A 153 8.48 -10.55 -2.70
CA ASP A 153 8.78 -11.48 -3.80
C ASP A 153 8.02 -11.09 -5.08
N SER A 154 6.93 -10.30 -4.99
CA SER A 154 6.13 -9.90 -6.15
C SER A 154 6.91 -9.07 -7.17
N TYR A 155 7.94 -8.34 -6.77
CA TYR A 155 8.82 -7.62 -7.69
C TYR A 155 9.48 -8.55 -8.73
N SER A 156 9.90 -9.74 -8.30
CA SER A 156 10.53 -10.72 -9.19
C SER A 156 9.53 -11.51 -10.04
N VAL A 157 8.24 -11.50 -9.68
CA VAL A 157 7.17 -12.20 -10.41
C VAL A 157 6.56 -11.29 -11.47
N ASP A 158 6.18 -10.09 -11.07
CA ASP A 158 5.60 -9.05 -11.92
C ASP A 158 5.75 -7.70 -11.22
N GLU A 159 6.59 -6.82 -11.79
CA GLU A 159 6.85 -5.48 -11.26
C GLU A 159 5.57 -4.65 -11.13
N THR A 160 4.57 -4.89 -11.97
CA THR A 160 3.29 -4.17 -11.90
C THR A 160 2.49 -4.52 -10.65
N ILE A 161 2.57 -5.76 -10.17
CA ILE A 161 1.95 -6.17 -8.89
C ILE A 161 2.61 -5.44 -7.74
N TYR A 162 3.96 -5.40 -7.74
CA TYR A 162 4.75 -4.75 -6.70
C TYR A 162 4.52 -3.24 -6.66
N SER A 163 4.66 -2.57 -7.80
CA SER A 163 4.51 -1.12 -7.90
C SER A 163 3.09 -0.67 -7.55
N SER A 164 2.06 -1.35 -8.07
CA SER A 164 0.66 -1.04 -7.74
C SER A 164 0.35 -1.16 -6.26
N TYR A 165 0.94 -2.15 -5.55
CA TYR A 165 0.78 -2.28 -4.11
C TYR A 165 1.24 -1.03 -3.35
N PHE A 166 2.44 -0.52 -3.67
CA PHE A 166 2.97 0.66 -3.00
C PHE A 166 2.28 1.95 -3.46
N GLN A 167 1.88 2.02 -4.73
CA GLN A 167 1.23 3.20 -5.29
C GLN A 167 -0.09 3.52 -4.59
N VAL A 168 -0.90 2.51 -4.28
CA VAL A 168 -2.13 2.68 -3.48
C VAL A 168 -1.83 3.31 -2.11
N PHE A 169 -0.77 2.88 -1.43
CA PHE A 169 -0.38 3.48 -0.16
C PHE A 169 0.14 4.91 -0.33
N ALA A 170 0.98 5.15 -1.34
CA ALA A 170 1.53 6.48 -1.61
C ALA A 170 0.42 7.50 -1.88
N GLU A 171 -0.59 7.17 -2.68
CA GLU A 171 -1.74 8.03 -2.93
C GLU A 171 -2.55 8.33 -1.67
N LEU A 172 -2.84 7.31 -0.85
CA LEU A 172 -3.57 7.50 0.41
C LEU A 172 -2.78 8.37 1.40
N TYR A 173 -1.47 8.15 1.47
CA TYR A 173 -0.56 8.93 2.31
C TYR A 173 -0.49 10.39 1.86
N SER A 174 -0.25 10.63 0.56
CA SER A 174 -0.15 11.97 -0.01
C SER A 174 -1.39 12.79 0.28
N ARG A 175 -2.60 12.23 0.08
CA ARG A 175 -3.87 12.90 0.40
C ARG A 175 -3.99 13.28 1.89
N ARG A 176 -3.50 12.44 2.79
CA ARG A 176 -3.52 12.74 4.24
C ARG A 176 -2.54 13.84 4.59
N LEU A 177 -1.33 13.80 4.03
CA LEU A 177 -0.30 14.80 4.25
C LEU A 177 -0.73 16.17 3.69
N THR A 178 -1.31 16.21 2.48
CA THR A 178 -1.87 17.45 1.91
C THR A 178 -2.92 18.06 2.84
N ARG A 179 -3.85 17.24 3.36
CA ARG A 179 -4.86 17.73 4.30
C ARG A 179 -4.25 18.24 5.61
N ALA A 180 -3.25 17.55 6.15
CA ALA A 180 -2.57 17.98 7.37
C ALA A 180 -1.79 19.30 7.17
N GLU A 181 -1.22 19.52 5.99
CA GLU A 181 -0.60 20.76 5.58
C GLU A 181 -1.65 21.90 5.50
N GLU A 182 -2.77 21.67 4.83
CA GLU A 182 -3.89 22.63 4.73
C GLU A 182 -4.45 23.01 6.12
N GLN A 183 -4.40 22.10 7.09
CA GLN A 183 -4.82 22.29 8.48
C GLN A 183 -3.73 22.93 9.37
N GLY A 184 -2.53 23.12 8.82
CA GLY A 184 -1.39 23.68 9.58
C GLY A 184 -0.79 22.71 10.60
N GLU A 185 -1.10 21.42 10.54
CA GLU A 185 -0.56 20.39 11.44
C GLU A 185 0.88 19.99 11.08
N ILE A 186 1.27 20.17 9.83
CA ILE A 186 2.63 19.93 9.35
C ILE A 186 3.11 21.09 8.47
N VAL A 187 4.43 21.23 8.35
CA VAL A 187 5.04 22.25 7.49
C VAL A 187 4.80 21.96 6.02
N PRO A 188 4.73 22.98 5.12
CA PRO A 188 4.59 22.81 3.69
C PRO A 188 5.70 21.94 3.08
N GLY A 189 5.34 21.16 2.03
CA GLY A 189 6.31 20.36 1.28
C GLY A 189 5.64 19.38 0.33
N ASP A 190 6.45 18.73 -0.50
CA ASP A 190 5.97 17.74 -1.47
C ASP A 190 5.38 16.51 -0.76
N ALA A 191 4.05 16.39 -0.82
CA ALA A 191 3.30 15.34 -0.14
C ALA A 191 3.60 13.94 -0.73
N GLU A 192 3.88 13.85 -2.05
CA GLU A 192 4.23 12.58 -2.70
C GLU A 192 5.60 12.10 -2.24
N VAL A 193 6.61 12.95 -2.29
CA VAL A 193 7.97 12.61 -1.83
C VAL A 193 7.95 12.20 -0.35
N ARG A 194 7.22 12.94 0.50
CA ARG A 194 7.06 12.61 1.92
C ARG A 194 6.39 11.26 2.12
N ALA A 195 5.34 10.97 1.35
CA ALA A 195 4.66 9.67 1.41
C ALA A 195 5.62 8.52 1.11
N TRP A 196 6.43 8.64 0.05
CA TRP A 196 7.44 7.63 -0.28
C TRP A 196 8.54 7.50 0.77
N CYS A 197 8.98 8.60 1.39
CA CYS A 197 9.92 8.55 2.51
C CYS A 197 9.35 7.77 3.70
N LEU A 198 8.11 8.07 4.12
CA LEU A 198 7.45 7.40 5.25
C LEU A 198 7.18 5.92 4.97
N ILE A 199 6.78 5.57 3.75
CA ILE A 199 6.62 4.18 3.29
C ILE A 199 7.98 3.47 3.33
N GLY A 200 9.05 4.10 2.84
CA GLY A 200 10.40 3.55 2.85
C GLY A 200 10.88 3.26 4.26
N ILE A 201 10.77 4.24 5.18
CA ILE A 201 11.11 4.08 6.60
C ILE A 201 10.37 2.87 7.19
N SER A 202 9.05 2.84 7.04
CA SER A 202 8.21 1.76 7.59
C SER A 202 8.59 0.40 7.02
N ASN A 203 8.76 0.32 5.69
CA ASN A 203 9.05 -0.93 4.99
C ASN A 203 10.43 -1.51 5.38
N PHE A 204 11.49 -0.67 5.40
CA PHE A 204 12.83 -1.15 5.79
C PHE A 204 12.93 -1.50 7.28
N LEU A 205 12.24 -0.76 8.16
CA LEU A 205 12.14 -1.15 9.57
C LEU A 205 11.37 -2.46 9.74
N GLY A 206 10.30 -2.68 8.95
CA GLY A 206 9.57 -3.94 8.88
C GLY A 206 10.46 -5.11 8.49
N MET A 207 11.25 -4.95 7.42
CA MET A 207 12.23 -5.96 7.01
C MET A 207 13.25 -6.24 8.13
N ARG A 208 13.86 -5.20 8.67
CA ARG A 208 14.96 -5.33 9.63
C ARG A 208 14.51 -5.91 10.96
N TYR A 209 13.40 -5.43 11.52
CA TYR A 209 13.02 -5.69 12.89
C TYR A 209 11.81 -6.62 13.06
N ALA A 210 10.93 -6.67 12.11
CA ALA A 210 9.79 -7.57 12.19
C ALA A 210 10.06 -8.92 11.49
N ARG A 211 10.93 -8.96 10.47
CA ARG A 211 11.21 -10.17 9.69
C ARG A 211 12.58 -10.78 10.01
N TRP A 212 13.68 -10.02 9.91
CA TRP A 212 15.04 -10.59 10.02
C TRP A 212 15.48 -10.83 11.44
N LYS A 213 15.43 -9.81 12.29
CA LYS A 213 15.90 -9.89 13.67
C LYS A 213 14.98 -9.09 14.57
N ARG A 214 14.30 -9.79 15.48
CA ARG A 214 13.45 -9.12 16.46
C ARG A 214 14.29 -8.22 17.36
N PRO A 215 13.91 -6.94 17.56
CA PRO A 215 14.62 -6.04 18.46
C PRO A 215 14.31 -6.40 19.93
N PRO A 216 15.15 -6.01 20.88
CA PRO A 216 14.84 -6.11 22.30
C PRO A 216 13.54 -5.38 22.68
N SER A 217 13.27 -4.24 22.06
CA SER A 217 12.05 -3.47 22.25
C SER A 217 11.57 -2.90 20.89
N MET A 218 10.37 -3.28 20.49
CA MET A 218 9.73 -2.71 19.30
C MET A 218 9.31 -1.25 19.54
N GLU A 219 8.92 -0.91 20.76
CA GLU A 219 8.58 0.46 21.15
C GLU A 219 9.77 1.41 20.93
N LYS A 220 10.98 1.00 21.35
CA LYS A 220 12.18 1.79 21.12
C LYS A 220 12.46 2.02 19.63
N VAL A 221 12.17 1.04 18.76
CA VAL A 221 12.31 1.22 17.30
C VAL A 221 11.32 2.27 16.80
N VAL A 222 10.06 2.19 17.25
CA VAL A 222 9.01 3.16 16.91
C VAL A 222 9.39 4.55 17.37
N ASP A 223 9.80 4.70 18.63
CA ASP A 223 10.13 6.02 19.22
C ASP A 223 11.32 6.66 18.50
N THR A 224 12.38 5.90 18.22
CA THR A 224 13.55 6.42 17.50
C THR A 224 13.21 6.84 16.07
N ALA A 225 12.43 6.03 15.36
CA ALA A 225 12.03 6.35 13.99
C ALA A 225 11.05 7.54 13.96
N PHE A 226 10.15 7.62 14.93
CA PHE A 226 9.22 8.73 15.05
C PHE A 226 9.94 10.03 15.42
N ASP A 227 10.94 9.98 16.29
CA ASP A 227 11.78 11.14 16.59
C ASP A 227 12.48 11.69 15.34
N LEU A 228 13.04 10.79 14.51
CA LEU A 228 13.61 11.16 13.20
C LEU A 228 12.58 11.79 12.27
N ILE A 229 11.37 11.24 12.20
CA ILE A 229 10.29 11.78 11.35
C ILE A 229 9.87 13.20 11.83
N SER A 230 9.79 13.40 13.15
CA SER A 230 9.29 14.64 13.74
C SER A 230 10.31 15.76 13.73
N HIS A 231 11.58 15.45 13.88
CA HIS A 231 12.63 16.44 14.18
C HIS A 231 13.83 16.38 13.23
N GLY A 232 13.92 15.35 12.38
CA GLY A 232 15.11 15.14 11.54
C GLY A 232 16.34 14.77 12.37
N LEU A 233 17.54 15.12 11.85
CA LEU A 233 18.85 14.81 12.45
C LEU A 233 19.51 16.05 13.08
N GLN A 234 18.84 17.21 13.09
CA GLN A 234 19.44 18.43 13.65
C GLN A 234 19.50 18.33 15.18
N PRO A 235 20.60 18.83 15.80
CA PRO A 235 20.68 18.99 17.25
C PRO A 235 19.55 19.87 17.77
N ARG A 236 19.04 19.54 18.96
CA ARG A 236 18.03 20.34 19.67
C ARG A 236 18.69 21.32 20.62
#